data_fca8892fced122eccdd683c60ca1c271
#
_entry.id   fca8892fced122eccdd683c60ca1c271
#
_cell.length_a   1.000
_cell.length_b   1.000
_cell.length_c   1.000
_cell.angle_alpha   90.00
_cell.angle_beta   90.00
_cell.angle_gamma   90.00
#
_symmetry.space_group_name_H-M   'P 1'
#
loop_
_entity.id
_entity.type
_entity.pdbx_description
1 polymer ?
#
loop_
_entity_poly.entity_id
_entity_poly.type
_entity_poly.pdbx_seq_one_letter_code
_entity_poly.pdbx_strand_id
1 'polypeptide(L)'
;VRFVGTRDVAACFRWTAEYVETGADLAQFTRDFAEHIRNMYVMSLAGADVALDVSESTRRELTEELPLFGPDRLARLLSVLGDLSADLKTSTNPRLSFEIALTRMVRPDSDLTLAALAERVEALESGYSAVAHVVSVPAAAGASSAAGVQVAGAPAAGGATGAGAAQVAGAAVAGVTGPGV
;
A
#
# COMPACT_ATOMS: atom_id res chain seq x y z
N VAL A 1 -8.79 14.12 3.61
CA VAL A 1 -7.80 13.57 2.67
C VAL A 1 -6.44 13.43 3.34
N ARG A 2 -5.85 14.46 3.94
CA ARG A 2 -4.50 14.44 4.55
C ARG A 2 -4.29 13.31 5.55
N PHE A 3 -5.23 13.04 6.47
CA PHE A 3 -5.10 11.93 7.43
C PHE A 3 -5.01 10.56 6.75
N VAL A 4 -5.74 10.37 5.65
CA VAL A 4 -5.63 9.15 4.83
C VAL A 4 -4.27 9.12 4.13
N GLY A 5 -3.81 10.24 3.60
CA GLY A 5 -2.50 10.39 2.96
C GLY A 5 -1.34 10.01 3.88
N THR A 6 -1.34 10.55 5.09
CA THR A 6 -0.32 10.31 6.12
C THR A 6 -0.52 9.00 6.89
N ARG A 7 -1.59 8.25 6.61
CA ARG A 7 -1.96 6.99 7.29
C ARG A 7 -2.18 7.16 8.80
N ASP A 8 -2.65 8.33 9.23
CA ASP A 8 -2.97 8.59 10.64
C ASP A 8 -4.35 8.02 10.98
N VAL A 9 -4.35 6.75 11.42
CA VAL A 9 -5.56 6.01 11.80
C VAL A 9 -6.32 6.73 12.92
N ALA A 10 -5.59 7.20 13.95
CA ALA A 10 -6.22 7.82 15.12
C ALA A 10 -6.92 9.14 14.76
N ALA A 11 -6.28 9.97 13.92
CA ALA A 11 -6.89 11.21 13.44
C ALA A 11 -8.10 10.93 12.55
N CYS A 12 -8.05 9.90 11.70
CA CYS A 12 -9.18 9.50 10.86
C CYS A 12 -10.41 9.13 11.70
N PHE A 13 -10.25 8.27 12.71
CA PHE A 13 -11.39 7.84 13.55
C PHE A 13 -11.94 8.98 14.41
N ARG A 14 -11.08 9.83 14.96
CA ARG A 14 -11.50 11.02 15.71
C ARG A 14 -12.32 11.96 14.85
N TRP A 15 -11.82 12.27 13.66
CA TRP A 15 -12.54 13.09 12.70
C TRP A 15 -13.91 12.48 12.33
N THR A 16 -13.97 11.17 12.11
CA THR A 16 -15.23 10.48 11.80
C THR A 16 -16.24 10.60 12.96
N ALA A 17 -15.79 10.44 14.19
CA ALA A 17 -16.65 10.60 15.36
C ALA A 17 -17.22 12.01 15.43
N GLU A 18 -16.37 13.03 15.32
CA GLU A 18 -16.77 14.44 15.32
C GLU A 18 -17.74 14.75 14.17
N TYR A 19 -17.45 14.23 12.95
CA TYR A 19 -18.30 14.45 11.78
C TYR A 19 -19.71 13.86 11.95
N VAL A 20 -19.80 12.63 12.47
CA VAL A 20 -21.08 11.96 12.72
C VAL A 20 -21.88 12.67 13.81
N GLU A 21 -21.25 13.22 14.85
CA GLU A 21 -21.91 14.00 15.90
C GLU A 21 -22.57 15.27 15.38
N THR A 22 -22.10 15.83 14.27
CA THR A 22 -22.78 16.95 13.61
C THR A 22 -24.08 16.58 12.89
N GLY A 23 -24.41 15.28 12.80
CA GLY A 23 -25.55 14.79 12.03
C GLY A 23 -25.35 14.83 10.52
N ALA A 24 -24.11 14.96 10.05
CA ALA A 24 -23.78 15.04 8.63
C ALA A 24 -23.98 13.71 7.89
N ASP A 25 -24.33 13.81 6.60
CA ASP A 25 -24.60 12.65 5.75
C ASP A 25 -23.29 12.01 5.26
N LEU A 26 -22.97 10.83 5.80
CA LEU A 26 -21.81 10.03 5.39
C LEU A 26 -21.88 9.60 3.92
N ALA A 27 -23.08 9.40 3.35
CA ALA A 27 -23.20 9.02 1.95
C ALA A 27 -22.86 10.20 1.02
N GLN A 28 -23.25 11.41 1.40
CA GLN A 28 -22.85 12.62 0.67
C GLN A 28 -21.35 12.82 0.78
N PHE A 29 -20.81 12.77 2.01
CA PHE A 29 -19.37 12.89 2.21
C PHE A 29 -18.56 11.87 1.40
N THR A 30 -19.03 10.62 1.33
CA THR A 30 -18.34 9.56 0.57
C THR A 30 -18.31 9.90 -0.93
N ARG A 31 -19.38 10.47 -1.49
CA ARG A 31 -19.43 10.92 -2.89
C ARG A 31 -18.43 12.05 -3.15
N ASP A 32 -18.44 13.06 -2.30
CA ASP A 32 -17.56 14.23 -2.41
C ASP A 32 -16.08 13.80 -2.27
N PHE A 33 -15.81 12.89 -1.35
CA PHE A 33 -14.49 12.33 -1.15
C PHE A 33 -14.03 11.50 -2.36
N ALA A 34 -14.91 10.68 -2.93
CA ALA A 34 -14.61 9.90 -4.13
C ALA A 34 -14.32 10.81 -5.33
N GLU A 35 -15.05 11.92 -5.49
CA GLU A 35 -14.78 12.90 -6.53
C GLU A 35 -13.42 13.57 -6.35
N HIS A 36 -13.06 13.94 -5.12
CA HIS A 36 -11.76 14.52 -4.81
C HIS A 36 -10.62 13.54 -5.14
N ILE A 37 -10.71 12.28 -4.70
CA ILE A 37 -9.71 11.24 -5.02
C ILE A 37 -9.65 10.96 -6.53
N ARG A 38 -10.79 10.96 -7.24
CA ARG A 38 -10.83 10.83 -8.70
C ARG A 38 -10.07 11.96 -9.39
N ASN A 39 -10.26 13.20 -8.95
CA ASN A 39 -9.57 14.34 -9.52
C ASN A 39 -8.05 14.24 -9.30
N MET A 40 -7.61 13.82 -8.11
CA MET A 40 -6.20 13.51 -7.84
C MET A 40 -5.66 12.39 -8.75
N TYR A 41 -6.44 11.32 -8.96
CA TYR A 41 -6.05 10.22 -9.83
C TYR A 41 -5.87 10.67 -11.28
N VAL A 42 -6.81 11.46 -11.80
CA VAL A 42 -6.69 12.04 -13.15
C VAL A 42 -5.45 12.93 -13.26
N MET A 43 -5.18 13.79 -12.27
CA MET A 43 -3.97 14.61 -12.24
C MET A 43 -2.69 13.78 -12.17
N SER A 44 -2.70 12.66 -11.45
CA SER A 44 -1.53 11.77 -11.35
C SER A 44 -1.16 11.11 -12.66
N LEU A 45 -2.15 10.85 -13.52
CA LEU A 45 -1.95 10.17 -14.82
C LEU A 45 -1.72 11.14 -15.98
N ALA A 46 -2.47 12.26 -15.99
CA ALA A 46 -2.49 13.21 -17.12
C ALA A 46 -1.68 14.49 -16.86
N GLY A 47 -1.14 14.65 -15.65
CA GLY A 47 -0.40 15.84 -15.25
C GLY A 47 -1.28 16.91 -14.58
N ALA A 48 -0.62 17.83 -13.87
CA ALA A 48 -1.30 18.86 -13.07
C ALA A 48 -2.11 19.87 -13.91
N ASP A 49 -1.76 20.01 -15.19
CA ASP A 49 -2.41 20.97 -16.13
C ASP A 49 -3.67 20.41 -16.79
N VAL A 50 -4.06 19.17 -16.47
CA VAL A 50 -5.26 18.56 -17.03
C VAL A 50 -6.50 19.40 -16.74
N ALA A 51 -7.39 19.52 -17.73
CA ALA A 51 -8.66 20.24 -17.57
C ALA A 51 -9.57 19.47 -16.60
N LEU A 52 -9.76 20.03 -15.41
CA LEU A 52 -10.71 19.57 -14.40
C LEU A 52 -11.74 20.68 -14.18
N ASP A 53 -13.00 20.28 -14.01
CA ASP A 53 -14.08 21.21 -13.66
C ASP A 53 -14.08 21.45 -12.14
N VAL A 54 -13.06 22.13 -11.67
CA VAL A 54 -12.87 22.46 -10.25
C VAL A 54 -12.41 23.90 -10.09
N SER A 55 -12.71 24.49 -8.92
CA SER A 55 -12.22 25.83 -8.60
C SER A 55 -10.69 25.86 -8.49
N GLU A 56 -10.10 27.05 -8.67
CA GLU A 56 -8.65 27.23 -8.52
C GLU A 56 -8.17 26.92 -7.10
N SER A 57 -8.98 27.16 -6.08
CA SER A 57 -8.67 26.78 -4.70
C SER A 57 -8.60 25.26 -4.54
N THR A 58 -9.58 24.55 -5.09
CA THR A 58 -9.60 23.08 -5.07
C THR A 58 -8.41 22.51 -5.85
N ARG A 59 -8.06 23.09 -7.00
CA ARG A 59 -6.90 22.66 -7.78
C ARG A 59 -5.59 22.78 -6.99
N ARG A 60 -5.41 23.85 -6.20
CA ARG A 60 -4.23 23.99 -5.32
C ARG A 60 -4.20 22.92 -4.23
N GLU A 61 -5.34 22.67 -3.57
CA GLU A 61 -5.46 21.63 -2.57
C GLU A 61 -5.10 20.25 -3.15
N LEU A 62 -5.63 19.90 -4.32
CA LEU A 62 -5.30 18.66 -5.03
C LEU A 62 -3.79 18.56 -5.31
N THR A 63 -3.17 19.65 -5.77
CA THR A 63 -1.74 19.70 -6.09
C THR A 63 -0.86 19.53 -4.83
N GLU A 64 -1.27 20.12 -3.71
CA GLU A 64 -0.57 19.99 -2.41
C GLU A 64 -0.69 18.58 -1.82
N GLU A 65 -1.82 17.90 -2.05
CA GLU A 65 -2.09 16.57 -1.49
C GLU A 65 -1.56 15.43 -2.36
N LEU A 66 -1.43 15.67 -3.67
CA LEU A 66 -0.99 14.65 -4.64
C LEU A 66 0.31 13.92 -4.26
N PRO A 67 1.37 14.58 -3.71
CA PRO A 67 2.60 13.91 -3.32
C PRO A 67 2.44 12.87 -2.19
N LEU A 68 1.31 12.88 -1.47
CA LEU A 68 1.02 11.90 -0.42
C LEU A 68 0.51 10.56 -0.96
N PHE A 69 0.25 10.49 -2.28
CA PHE A 69 -0.40 9.34 -2.90
C PHE A 69 0.30 8.94 -4.20
N GLY A 70 0.60 7.65 -4.34
CA GLY A 70 0.96 7.06 -5.63
C GLY A 70 -0.30 6.73 -6.47
N PRO A 71 -0.18 6.60 -7.80
CA PRO A 71 -1.32 6.31 -8.67
C PRO A 71 -2.04 5.00 -8.32
N ASP A 72 -1.32 3.94 -7.98
CA ASP A 72 -1.91 2.66 -7.58
C ASP A 72 -2.70 2.77 -6.28
N ARG A 73 -2.20 3.59 -5.34
CA ARG A 73 -2.92 3.89 -4.12
C ARG A 73 -4.22 4.65 -4.38
N LEU A 74 -4.20 5.65 -5.27
CA LEU A 74 -5.40 6.41 -5.66
C LEU A 74 -6.44 5.50 -6.32
N ALA A 75 -6.01 4.60 -7.21
CA ALA A 75 -6.88 3.61 -7.85
C ALA A 75 -7.54 2.69 -6.81
N ARG A 76 -6.78 2.20 -5.82
CA ARG A 76 -7.30 1.38 -4.73
C ARG A 76 -8.30 2.15 -3.86
N LEU A 77 -7.99 3.40 -3.51
CA LEU A 77 -8.92 4.25 -2.75
C LEU A 77 -10.24 4.44 -3.48
N LEU A 78 -10.22 4.64 -4.79
CA LEU A 78 -11.43 4.73 -5.61
C LEU A 78 -12.25 3.45 -5.57
N SER A 79 -11.60 2.28 -5.63
CA SER A 79 -12.29 1.00 -5.49
C SER A 79 -12.98 0.87 -4.13
N VAL A 80 -12.27 1.17 -3.03
CA VAL A 80 -12.83 1.11 -1.68
C VAL A 80 -14.00 2.09 -1.50
N LEU A 81 -13.89 3.30 -2.06
CA LEU A 81 -14.97 4.30 -2.01
C LEU A 81 -16.18 3.90 -2.87
N GLY A 82 -15.94 3.20 -3.99
CA GLY A 82 -17.01 2.64 -4.82
C GLY A 82 -17.80 1.57 -4.06
N ASP A 83 -17.11 0.62 -3.43
CA ASP A 83 -17.72 -0.41 -2.58
C ASP A 83 -18.51 0.23 -1.43
N LEU A 84 -17.91 1.20 -0.72
CA LEU A 84 -18.57 1.93 0.36
C LEU A 84 -19.83 2.66 -0.11
N SER A 85 -19.78 3.32 -1.28
CA SER A 85 -20.94 4.02 -1.84
C SER A 85 -22.11 3.07 -2.15
N ALA A 86 -21.82 1.82 -2.52
CA ALA A 86 -22.83 0.79 -2.71
C ALA A 86 -23.39 0.31 -1.37
N ASP A 87 -22.51 0.03 -0.40
CA ASP A 87 -22.88 -0.46 0.93
C ASP A 87 -23.74 0.55 1.70
N LEU A 88 -23.42 1.84 1.63
CA LEU A 88 -24.18 2.89 2.34
C LEU A 88 -25.63 3.02 1.90
N LYS A 89 -25.99 2.53 0.70
CA LYS A 89 -27.37 2.56 0.21
C LYS A 89 -28.28 1.55 0.94
N THR A 90 -27.69 0.47 1.46
CA THR A 90 -28.44 -0.65 2.07
C THR A 90 -28.05 -0.90 3.52
N SER A 91 -27.01 -0.26 4.00
CA SER A 91 -26.48 -0.47 5.35
C SER A 91 -27.44 0.04 6.42
N THR A 92 -27.70 -0.80 7.41
CA THR A 92 -28.41 -0.43 8.63
C THR A 92 -27.54 0.35 9.62
N ASN A 93 -26.22 0.31 9.44
CA ASN A 93 -25.25 1.05 10.25
C ASN A 93 -24.21 1.75 9.36
N PRO A 94 -24.56 2.91 8.78
CA PRO A 94 -23.67 3.65 7.87
C PRO A 94 -22.32 4.00 8.50
N ARG A 95 -22.31 4.29 9.81
CA ARG A 95 -21.06 4.61 10.54
C ARG A 95 -20.09 3.44 10.53
N LEU A 96 -20.56 2.24 10.85
CA LEU A 96 -19.72 1.04 10.86
C LEU A 96 -19.17 0.73 9.46
N SER A 97 -20.01 0.80 8.42
CA SER A 97 -19.57 0.61 7.03
C SER A 97 -18.46 1.61 6.67
N PHE A 98 -18.63 2.86 7.06
CA PHE A 98 -17.64 3.91 6.81
C PHE A 98 -16.33 3.65 7.57
N GLU A 99 -16.38 3.28 8.85
CA GLU A 99 -15.19 2.98 9.67
C GLU A 99 -14.39 1.77 9.14
N ILE A 100 -15.09 0.74 8.64
CA ILE A 100 -14.45 -0.42 7.99
C ILE A 100 -13.74 0.01 6.71
N ALA A 101 -14.41 0.76 5.83
CA ALA A 101 -13.82 1.27 4.60
C ALA A 101 -12.63 2.19 4.89
N LEU A 102 -12.73 3.06 5.89
CA LEU A 102 -11.66 3.94 6.33
C LEU A 102 -10.43 3.15 6.80
N THR A 103 -10.64 2.06 7.54
CA THR A 103 -9.56 1.16 7.95
C THR A 103 -8.84 0.55 6.74
N ARG A 104 -9.59 0.08 5.75
CA ARG A 104 -9.02 -0.44 4.49
C ARG A 104 -8.22 0.62 3.74
N MET A 105 -8.70 1.87 3.72
CA MET A 105 -8.01 2.99 3.06
C MET A 105 -6.68 3.36 3.73
N VAL A 106 -6.63 3.34 5.06
CA VAL A 106 -5.47 3.80 5.84
C VAL A 106 -4.45 2.68 6.09
N ARG A 107 -4.92 1.42 6.21
CA ARG A 107 -4.09 0.24 6.51
C ARG A 107 -4.12 -0.79 5.39
N PRO A 108 -3.36 -0.60 4.29
CA PRO A 108 -3.30 -1.57 3.20
C PRO A 108 -2.75 -2.93 3.65
N ASP A 109 -1.98 -2.99 4.75
CA ASP A 109 -1.42 -4.23 5.29
C ASP A 109 -2.49 -5.20 5.79
N SER A 110 -3.65 -4.69 6.17
CA SER A 110 -4.81 -5.50 6.58
C SER A 110 -5.73 -5.90 5.42
N ASP A 111 -5.48 -5.37 4.23
CA ASP A 111 -6.25 -5.64 3.02
C ASP A 111 -5.50 -6.63 2.13
N LEU A 112 -6.09 -7.80 1.87
CA LEU A 112 -5.50 -8.89 1.08
C LEU A 112 -5.86 -8.80 -0.41
N THR A 113 -6.39 -7.67 -0.87
CA THR A 113 -6.70 -7.46 -2.29
C THR A 113 -5.42 -7.30 -3.12
N LEU A 114 -5.48 -7.67 -4.40
CA LEU A 114 -4.38 -7.46 -5.34
C LEU A 114 -3.97 -5.98 -5.44
N ALA A 115 -4.95 -5.06 -5.36
CA ALA A 115 -4.70 -3.63 -5.38
C ALA A 115 -3.91 -3.16 -4.15
N ALA A 116 -4.18 -3.70 -2.96
CA ALA A 116 -3.40 -3.41 -1.76
C ALA A 116 -1.97 -3.97 -1.84
N LEU A 117 -1.82 -5.15 -2.46
CA LEU A 117 -0.49 -5.72 -2.72
C LEU A 117 0.31 -4.87 -3.72
N ALA A 118 -0.31 -4.39 -4.81
CA ALA A 118 0.32 -3.49 -5.77
C ALA A 118 0.81 -2.19 -5.10
N GLU A 119 -0.01 -1.56 -4.27
CA GLU A 119 0.39 -0.37 -3.50
C GLU A 119 1.60 -0.64 -2.58
N ARG A 120 1.64 -1.83 -1.95
CA ARG A 120 2.77 -2.20 -1.09
C ARG A 120 4.05 -2.42 -1.89
N VAL A 121 3.96 -3.02 -3.07
CA VAL A 121 5.09 -3.19 -3.99
C VAL A 121 5.59 -1.83 -4.46
N GLU A 122 4.71 -0.93 -4.91
CA GLU A 122 5.05 0.44 -5.31
C GLU A 122 5.79 1.20 -4.18
N ALA A 123 5.31 1.08 -2.94
CA ALA A 123 5.95 1.70 -1.78
C ALA A 123 7.36 1.15 -1.51
N LEU A 124 7.57 -0.17 -1.68
CA LEU A 124 8.88 -0.80 -1.53
C LEU A 124 9.84 -0.40 -2.65
N GLU A 125 9.38 -0.37 -3.89
CA GLU A 125 10.16 0.04 -5.05
C GLU A 125 10.59 1.51 -4.95
N SER A 126 9.68 2.38 -4.52
CA SER A 126 9.99 3.80 -4.27
C SER A 126 11.02 3.97 -3.16
N GLY A 127 10.91 3.19 -2.08
CA GLY A 127 11.87 3.17 -0.99
C GLY A 127 13.24 2.62 -1.42
N TYR A 128 13.26 1.58 -2.25
CA TYR A 128 14.50 1.00 -2.79
C TYR A 128 15.20 1.97 -3.75
N SER A 129 14.46 2.66 -4.61
CA SER A 129 15.01 3.67 -5.52
C SER A 129 15.65 4.86 -4.76
N ALA A 130 15.05 5.28 -3.65
CA ALA A 130 15.63 6.34 -2.81
C ALA A 130 16.96 5.93 -2.19
N VAL A 131 17.11 4.66 -1.75
CA VAL A 131 18.35 4.13 -1.18
C VAL A 131 19.43 3.96 -2.25
N ALA A 132 19.06 3.53 -3.47
CA ALA A 132 20.01 3.39 -4.57
C ALA A 132 20.66 4.72 -5.00
N HIS A 133 19.92 5.82 -4.89
CA HIS A 133 20.46 7.16 -5.18
C HIS A 133 21.44 7.66 -4.10
N VAL A 134 21.31 7.22 -2.87
CA VAL A 134 22.22 7.61 -1.77
C VAL A 134 23.55 6.84 -1.81
N VAL A 135 23.57 5.65 -2.43
CA VAL A 135 24.78 4.81 -2.54
C VAL A 135 25.62 5.13 -3.79
N SER A 136 25.17 6.00 -4.67
CA SER A 136 26.00 6.52 -5.77
C SER A 136 27.07 7.49 -5.26
N VAL A 137 28.09 6.96 -4.60
CA VAL A 137 29.31 7.70 -4.30
C VAL A 137 30.02 8.00 -5.63
N PRO A 138 30.34 9.26 -5.95
CA PRO A 138 31.12 9.54 -7.16
C PRO A 138 32.47 8.87 -7.01
N ALA A 139 32.83 8.02 -7.98
CA ALA A 139 34.17 7.50 -8.14
C ALA A 139 35.13 8.66 -8.41
N ALA A 140 35.80 9.13 -7.37
CA ALA A 140 36.90 10.05 -7.50
C ALA A 140 38.09 9.29 -8.15
N ALA A 141 38.40 9.67 -9.34
CA ALA A 141 39.64 9.30 -10.02
C ALA A 141 40.85 9.80 -9.22
N GLY A 142 41.86 8.95 -9.09
CA GLY A 142 43.15 9.47 -8.66
C GLY A 142 44.12 8.45 -8.11
N ALA A 143 45.07 8.05 -8.99
CA ALA A 143 46.46 7.75 -8.75
C ALA A 143 46.90 6.45 -8.04
N SER A 144 47.32 5.53 -8.86
CA SER A 144 48.67 4.89 -8.87
C SER A 144 49.52 4.97 -7.60
N SER A 145 49.82 3.85 -6.97
CA SER A 145 51.20 3.51 -6.60
C SER A 145 51.33 2.01 -6.27
N ALA A 146 52.28 1.41 -6.92
CA ALA A 146 52.71 0.02 -6.77
C ALA A 146 53.43 -0.21 -5.43
N ALA A 147 53.18 -1.34 -4.80
CA ALA A 147 54.20 -2.11 -4.08
C ALA A 147 53.67 -3.51 -3.79
N GLY A 148 54.32 -4.49 -4.35
CA GLY A 148 54.02 -5.89 -4.12
C GLY A 148 54.51 -6.39 -2.77
N VAL A 149 53.87 -7.42 -2.26
CA VAL A 149 54.50 -8.50 -1.47
C VAL A 149 53.72 -9.78 -1.72
N GLN A 150 54.45 -10.76 -2.28
CA GLN A 150 54.13 -12.19 -2.32
C GLN A 150 54.22 -12.81 -0.93
N VAL A 151 53.48 -13.87 -0.69
CA VAL A 151 53.85 -15.17 -0.09
C VAL A 151 52.53 -15.90 0.26
N ALA A 152 52.16 -16.90 -0.44
CA ALA A 152 52.40 -18.34 -0.33
C ALA A 152 51.78 -18.97 0.92
N GLY A 153 50.95 -19.99 0.65
CA GLY A 153 50.64 -21.00 1.69
C GLY A 153 49.24 -21.61 1.61
N ALA A 154 49.01 -22.56 0.72
CA ALA A 154 48.07 -23.65 0.97
C ALA A 154 48.82 -24.78 1.74
N PRO A 155 48.19 -25.70 2.44
CA PRO A 155 47.38 -26.76 1.86
C PRO A 155 46.19 -27.32 2.70
N ALA A 156 45.27 -27.85 2.00
CA ALA A 156 44.73 -29.23 1.99
C ALA A 156 44.15 -29.88 3.27
N ALA A 157 42.99 -30.47 3.04
CA ALA A 157 42.60 -31.85 3.36
C ALA A 157 41.62 -32.09 4.49
N GLY A 158 40.64 -32.90 4.14
CA GLY A 158 39.91 -33.83 4.99
C GLY A 158 38.45 -33.37 5.27
N GLY A 159 37.42 -33.95 4.81
CA GLY A 159 37.09 -35.33 4.57
C GLY A 159 35.82 -35.68 5.33
N ALA A 160 34.95 -36.41 4.68
CA ALA A 160 34.00 -37.37 5.19
C ALA A 160 32.58 -36.92 5.56
N THR A 161 31.62 -37.21 4.66
CA THR A 161 30.54 -38.21 4.81
C THR A 161 29.59 -38.08 6.00
N GLY A 162 28.31 -37.99 5.67
CA GLY A 162 27.23 -38.23 6.61
C GLY A 162 25.88 -38.19 5.90
N ALA A 163 25.51 -39.31 5.30
CA ALA A 163 24.17 -39.57 4.79
C ALA A 163 23.19 -39.76 5.95
N GLY A 164 21.96 -39.28 5.76
CA GLY A 164 20.87 -39.50 6.67
C GLY A 164 19.53 -39.28 6.01
N ALA A 165 19.04 -40.29 5.32
CA ALA A 165 17.69 -40.41 4.87
C ALA A 165 16.75 -40.81 6.01
N ALA A 166 15.58 -40.20 6.08
CA ALA A 166 14.36 -40.77 6.65
C ALA A 166 13.20 -39.92 6.11
N GLN A 167 12.43 -40.26 5.18
CA GLN A 167 11.35 -41.20 5.02
C GLN A 167 10.51 -41.37 6.29
N VAL A 168 9.21 -41.05 6.16
CA VAL A 168 8.02 -41.91 6.41
C VAL A 168 6.76 -41.03 6.49
N ALA A 169 5.82 -41.25 5.64
CA ALA A 169 4.47 -41.78 5.75
C ALA A 169 3.47 -40.75 6.34
N GLY A 170 2.37 -40.35 5.70
CA GLY A 170 1.36 -41.22 5.12
C GLY A 170 0.28 -41.55 6.15
N ALA A 171 -0.82 -40.77 6.17
CA ALA A 171 -2.09 -41.28 6.66
C ALA A 171 -3.26 -40.53 6.01
N ALA A 172 -3.94 -41.21 5.15
CA ALA A 172 -5.29 -40.93 4.68
C ALA A 172 -6.29 -41.61 5.63
N VAL A 173 -7.36 -40.95 5.99
CA VAL A 173 -8.62 -41.57 6.44
C VAL A 173 -9.74 -40.61 5.99
N ALA A 174 -10.52 -40.98 4.95
CA ALA A 174 -11.82 -41.62 4.98
C ALA A 174 -12.83 -40.81 5.84
N GLY A 175 -13.83 -40.08 5.32
CA GLY A 175 -15.01 -40.60 4.66
C GLY A 175 -16.09 -40.95 5.67
N VAL A 176 -17.10 -40.04 5.85
CA VAL A 176 -18.43 -40.46 6.33
C VAL A 176 -19.49 -39.68 5.57
N THR A 177 -20.28 -40.47 4.89
CA THR A 177 -21.50 -40.18 4.16
C THR A 177 -22.73 -40.01 5.05
N GLY A 178 -23.62 -39.10 4.75
CA GLY A 178 -25.04 -39.22 4.56
C GLY A 178 -25.97 -39.29 5.78
N PRO A 179 -27.26 -39.40 5.50
CA PRO A 179 -28.17 -38.37 5.02
C PRO A 179 -29.38 -38.18 5.96
N GLY A 180 -30.27 -37.26 5.63
CA GLY A 180 -31.70 -37.45 5.92
C GLY A 180 -32.35 -36.49 6.87
N VAL A 181 -33.35 -35.92 6.31
CA VAL A 181 -34.69 -35.45 6.58
C VAL A 181 -34.79 -33.95 6.55
#